data_7d192de2cc711855d3d4f51e1d29e923
#
_entry.id   7d192de2cc711855d3d4f51e1d29e923
#
_cell.length_a   1.000
_cell.length_b   1.000
_cell.length_c   1.000
_cell.angle_alpha   90.00
_cell.angle_beta   90.00
_cell.angle_gamma   90.00
#
_symmetry.space_group_name_H-M   'P 1'
#
loop_
_entity.id
_entity.type
_entity.pdbx_description
1 polymer ?
#
loop_
_entity_poly.entity_id
_entity_poly.type
_entity_poly.pdbx_seq_one_letter_code
_entity_poly.pdbx_strand_id
1 'polypeptide(L)'
;MRPQSIKMFDYLLLGSLVLGTVNFAFSFGDTMEVLQSDPAVAEVGLGAGFAIGTFAVGMLITLLLWFFISRMRSKIAKWILIAFTVLGIIMLPGSLAQMPSATMIASVVITVMQVAAIYFLFRPDAKAWLDRKEVDSSTFE
;
A
#
# COMPACT_ATOMS: atom_id res chain seq x y z
N MET A 1 -6.19 -18.73 16.67
CA MET A 1 -6.07 -18.84 15.19
C MET A 1 -6.46 -17.51 14.54
N ARG A 2 -5.78 -17.07 13.46
CA ARG A 2 -6.17 -15.85 12.75
C ARG A 2 -7.43 -16.09 11.91
N PRO A 3 -8.40 -15.16 11.90
CA PRO A 3 -9.63 -15.29 11.12
C PRO A 3 -9.33 -15.28 9.61
N GLN A 4 -10.26 -15.82 8.85
CA GLN A 4 -10.10 -15.95 7.39
C GLN A 4 -9.96 -14.57 6.72
N SER A 5 -10.69 -13.56 7.18
CA SER A 5 -10.58 -12.20 6.63
C SER A 5 -9.20 -11.58 6.82
N ILE A 6 -8.52 -11.84 7.94
CA ILE A 6 -7.14 -11.38 8.13
C ILE A 6 -6.17 -12.11 7.21
N LYS A 7 -6.39 -13.41 6.95
CA LYS A 7 -5.57 -14.15 5.97
C LYS A 7 -5.78 -13.61 4.55
N MET A 8 -7.03 -13.30 4.16
CA MET A 8 -7.33 -12.71 2.86
C MET A 8 -6.73 -11.31 2.72
N PHE A 9 -6.77 -10.50 3.78
CA PHE A 9 -6.07 -9.23 3.85
C PHE A 9 -4.56 -9.41 3.61
N ASP A 10 -3.93 -10.37 4.32
CA ASP A 10 -2.50 -10.66 4.15
C ASP A 10 -2.16 -11.00 2.69
N TYR A 11 -2.91 -11.93 2.07
CA TYR A 11 -2.67 -12.34 0.68
C TYR A 11 -2.87 -11.22 -0.33
N LEU A 12 -3.94 -10.43 -0.18
CA LEU A 12 -4.24 -9.35 -1.10
C LEU A 12 -3.23 -8.21 -0.98
N LEU A 13 -2.89 -7.82 0.24
CA LEU A 13 -1.94 -6.72 0.45
C LEU A 13 -0.53 -7.13 0.03
N LEU A 14 -0.03 -8.27 0.48
CA LEU A 14 1.30 -8.76 0.08
C LEU A 14 1.38 -9.04 -1.42
N GLY A 15 0.32 -9.63 -2.01
CA GLY A 15 0.23 -9.82 -3.45
C GLY A 15 0.28 -8.51 -4.22
N SER A 16 -0.40 -7.46 -3.73
CA SER A 16 -0.34 -6.13 -4.34
C SER A 16 1.07 -5.52 -4.27
N LEU A 17 1.82 -5.76 -3.18
CA LEU A 17 3.21 -5.32 -3.05
C LEU A 17 4.14 -6.02 -4.03
N VAL A 18 3.98 -7.34 -4.22
CA VAL A 18 4.74 -8.09 -5.22
C VAL A 18 4.46 -7.57 -6.62
N LEU A 19 3.18 -7.43 -6.98
CA LEU A 19 2.79 -6.84 -8.26
C LEU A 19 3.29 -5.41 -8.43
N GLY A 20 3.26 -4.59 -7.38
CA GLY A 20 3.80 -3.25 -7.36
C GLY A 20 5.29 -3.22 -7.63
N THR A 21 6.06 -4.15 -7.05
CA THR A 21 7.49 -4.27 -7.30
C THR A 21 7.79 -4.65 -8.74
N VAL A 22 7.06 -5.63 -9.27
CA VAL A 22 7.20 -6.05 -10.68
C VAL A 22 6.83 -4.90 -11.61
N ASN A 23 5.69 -4.23 -11.36
CA ASN A 23 5.26 -3.09 -12.15
C ASN A 23 6.29 -1.94 -12.11
N PHE A 24 6.84 -1.62 -10.93
CA PHE A 24 7.89 -0.62 -10.79
C PHE A 24 9.14 -0.98 -11.59
N ALA A 25 9.57 -2.24 -11.55
CA ALA A 25 10.74 -2.69 -12.31
C ALA A 25 10.54 -2.54 -13.82
N PHE A 26 9.35 -2.86 -14.34
CA PHE A 26 9.03 -2.71 -15.75
C PHE A 26 8.84 -1.24 -16.18
N SER A 27 8.27 -0.42 -15.32
CA SER A 27 8.02 1.01 -15.60
C SER A 27 9.17 1.94 -15.17
N PHE A 28 10.31 1.39 -14.73
CA PHE A 28 11.41 2.18 -14.21
C PHE A 28 11.97 3.14 -15.26
N GLY A 29 12.10 2.68 -16.51
CA GLY A 29 12.56 3.52 -17.64
C GLY A 29 11.63 4.71 -17.88
N ASP A 30 10.33 4.45 -17.96
CA ASP A 30 9.31 5.49 -18.15
C ASP A 30 9.28 6.48 -16.96
N THR A 31 9.44 5.98 -15.74
CA THR A 31 9.55 6.82 -14.53
C THR A 31 10.76 7.74 -14.61
N MET A 32 11.89 7.25 -15.07
CA MET A 32 13.10 8.05 -15.24
C MET A 32 12.94 9.11 -16.32
N GLU A 33 12.27 8.79 -17.42
CA GLU A 33 11.98 9.76 -18.50
C GLU A 33 11.09 10.89 -17.99
N VAL A 34 10.03 10.58 -17.24
CA VAL A 34 9.14 11.59 -16.63
C VAL A 34 9.90 12.46 -15.63
N LEU A 35 10.75 11.88 -14.77
CA LEU A 35 11.56 12.64 -13.81
C LEU A 35 12.56 13.58 -14.48
N GLN A 36 13.15 13.17 -15.61
CA GLN A 36 14.13 13.98 -16.33
C GLN A 36 13.48 15.04 -17.22
N SER A 37 12.24 14.85 -17.62
CA SER A 37 11.48 15.81 -18.43
C SER A 37 10.93 16.99 -17.62
N ASP A 38 10.83 16.87 -16.31
CA ASP A 38 10.39 17.95 -15.43
C ASP A 38 11.59 18.86 -15.07
N PRO A 39 11.61 20.14 -15.52
CA PRO A 39 12.71 21.07 -15.26
C PRO A 39 13.01 21.26 -13.77
N ALA A 40 11.98 21.30 -12.93
CA ALA A 40 12.14 21.47 -11.48
C ALA A 40 12.82 20.27 -10.83
N VAL A 41 12.56 19.06 -11.33
CA VAL A 41 13.18 17.82 -10.88
C VAL A 41 14.62 17.71 -11.37
N ALA A 42 14.86 18.11 -12.62
CA ALA A 42 16.19 18.12 -13.23
C ALA A 42 17.15 19.09 -12.53
N GLU A 43 16.68 20.28 -12.12
CA GLU A 43 17.48 21.26 -11.36
C GLU A 43 17.92 20.75 -9.98
N VAL A 44 17.10 19.95 -9.32
CA VAL A 44 17.40 19.37 -8.00
C VAL A 44 18.27 18.12 -8.10
N GLY A 45 18.49 17.60 -9.31
CA GLY A 45 19.29 16.40 -9.55
C GLY A 45 18.65 15.10 -9.04
N LEU A 46 17.32 15.07 -8.95
CA LEU A 46 16.57 13.90 -8.52
C LEU A 46 16.61 12.83 -9.63
N GLY A 47 17.41 11.80 -9.42
CA GLY A 47 17.61 10.72 -10.37
C GLY A 47 17.08 9.37 -9.88
N ALA A 48 17.68 8.30 -10.39
CA ALA A 48 17.31 6.92 -10.07
C ALA A 48 17.29 6.62 -8.56
N GLY A 49 18.23 7.19 -7.80
CA GLY A 49 18.28 7.02 -6.36
C GLY A 49 17.05 7.57 -5.64
N PHE A 50 16.50 8.69 -6.11
CA PHE A 50 15.27 9.25 -5.57
C PHE A 50 14.07 8.36 -5.88
N ALA A 51 13.93 7.89 -7.13
CA ALA A 51 12.84 7.00 -7.53
C ALA A 51 12.85 5.69 -6.73
N ILE A 52 14.02 5.04 -6.65
CA ILE A 52 14.21 3.80 -5.88
C ILE A 52 13.98 4.03 -4.38
N GLY A 53 14.53 5.12 -3.84
CA GLY A 53 14.38 5.47 -2.43
C GLY A 53 12.95 5.72 -2.03
N THR A 54 12.19 6.49 -2.82
CA THR A 54 10.76 6.76 -2.59
C THR A 54 9.95 5.48 -2.64
N PHE A 55 10.21 4.62 -3.65
CA PHE A 55 9.55 3.32 -3.76
C PHE A 55 9.86 2.42 -2.56
N ALA A 56 11.13 2.32 -2.16
CA ALA A 56 11.57 1.50 -1.03
C ALA A 56 10.95 1.98 0.30
N VAL A 57 10.90 3.28 0.54
CA VAL A 57 10.26 3.88 1.73
C VAL A 57 8.76 3.58 1.74
N GLY A 58 8.06 3.76 0.63
CA GLY A 58 6.63 3.44 0.51
C GLY A 58 6.34 1.97 0.78
N MET A 59 7.16 1.08 0.22
CA MET A 59 7.07 -0.36 0.47
C MET A 59 7.32 -0.71 1.94
N LEU A 60 8.35 -0.14 2.54
CA LEU A 60 8.68 -0.36 3.96
C LEU A 60 7.54 0.09 4.87
N ILE A 61 6.98 1.27 4.64
CA ILE A 61 5.84 1.78 5.39
C ILE A 61 4.64 0.82 5.28
N THR A 62 4.32 0.37 4.06
CA THR A 62 3.20 -0.55 3.84
C THR A 62 3.42 -1.91 4.52
N LEU A 63 4.65 -2.45 4.48
CA LEU A 63 5.02 -3.67 5.19
C LEU A 63 4.94 -3.51 6.71
N LEU A 64 5.35 -2.37 7.25
CA LEU A 64 5.21 -2.07 8.68
C LEU A 64 3.73 -1.99 9.08
N LEU A 65 2.90 -1.30 8.30
CA LEU A 65 1.46 -1.22 8.55
C LEU A 65 0.82 -2.60 8.48
N TRP A 66 1.17 -3.42 7.48
CA TRP A 66 0.73 -4.81 7.38
C TRP A 66 1.10 -5.60 8.64
N PHE A 67 2.34 -5.51 9.10
CA PHE A 67 2.83 -6.20 10.29
C PHE A 67 2.06 -5.77 11.54
N PHE A 68 1.87 -4.47 11.74
CA PHE A 68 1.11 -3.93 12.87
C PHE A 68 -0.36 -4.36 12.85
N ILE A 69 -1.00 -4.42 11.69
CA ILE A 69 -2.39 -4.87 11.57
C ILE A 69 -2.49 -6.38 11.78
N SER A 70 -1.71 -7.16 11.01
CA SER A 70 -1.86 -8.62 10.95
C SER A 70 -1.26 -9.34 12.17
N ARG A 71 -0.24 -8.76 12.81
CA ARG A 71 0.46 -9.40 13.94
C ARG A 71 0.20 -8.73 15.27
N MET A 72 0.17 -7.41 15.29
CA MET A 72 0.00 -6.63 16.54
C MET A 72 -1.44 -6.16 16.76
N ARG A 73 -2.38 -6.49 15.87
CA ARG A 73 -3.81 -6.12 16.00
C ARG A 73 -4.03 -4.61 16.19
N SER A 74 -3.24 -3.78 15.53
CA SER A 74 -3.28 -2.33 15.70
C SER A 74 -4.43 -1.71 14.91
N LYS A 75 -5.40 -1.13 15.61
CA LYS A 75 -6.48 -0.33 14.99
C LYS A 75 -5.95 0.96 14.37
N ILE A 76 -4.94 1.57 14.98
CA ILE A 76 -4.30 2.79 14.48
C ILE A 76 -3.66 2.54 13.12
N ALA A 77 -2.88 1.44 13.00
CA ALA A 77 -2.26 1.07 11.74
C ALA A 77 -3.29 0.82 10.63
N LYS A 78 -4.46 0.23 10.96
CA LYS A 78 -5.58 0.06 10.03
C LYS A 78 -6.05 1.42 9.47
N TRP A 79 -6.27 2.43 10.32
CA TRP A 79 -6.72 3.74 9.88
C TRP A 79 -5.66 4.49 9.07
N ILE A 80 -4.38 4.34 9.43
CA ILE A 80 -3.27 4.88 8.66
C ILE A 80 -3.22 4.25 7.27
N LEU A 81 -3.35 2.92 7.15
CA LEU A 81 -3.40 2.22 5.87
C LEU A 81 -4.56 2.71 4.99
N ILE A 82 -5.74 2.90 5.57
CA ILE A 82 -6.91 3.44 4.87
C ILE A 82 -6.62 4.85 4.36
N ALA A 83 -6.06 5.73 5.18
CA ALA A 83 -5.71 7.08 4.79
C ALA A 83 -4.72 7.10 3.63
N PHE A 84 -3.67 6.27 3.67
CA PHE A 84 -2.70 6.14 2.57
C PHE A 84 -3.35 5.62 1.28
N THR A 85 -4.23 4.63 1.38
CA THR A 85 -4.93 4.08 0.21
C THR A 85 -5.89 5.10 -0.40
N VAL A 86 -6.64 5.83 0.42
CA VAL A 86 -7.54 6.91 -0.05
C VAL A 86 -6.74 8.00 -0.75
N LEU A 87 -5.61 8.42 -0.17
CA LEU A 87 -4.72 9.41 -0.79
C LEU A 87 -4.19 8.90 -2.14
N GLY A 88 -3.77 7.64 -2.22
CA GLY A 88 -3.34 6.99 -3.46
C GLY A 88 -4.43 6.96 -4.53
N ILE A 89 -5.68 6.68 -4.15
CA ILE A 89 -6.83 6.68 -5.06
C ILE A 89 -7.11 8.10 -5.58
N ILE A 90 -7.03 9.11 -4.73
CA ILE A 90 -7.24 10.51 -5.14
C ILE A 90 -6.17 10.97 -6.14
N MET A 91 -4.92 10.52 -5.96
CA MET A 91 -3.81 10.86 -6.85
C MET A 91 -3.75 10.01 -8.12
N LEU A 92 -4.44 8.86 -8.14
CA LEU A 92 -4.39 7.90 -9.25
C LEU A 92 -4.78 8.51 -10.61
N PRO A 93 -5.86 9.30 -10.77
CA PRO A 93 -6.26 9.84 -12.07
C PRO A 93 -5.18 10.72 -12.71
N GLY A 94 -4.48 11.53 -11.91
CA GLY A 94 -3.40 12.39 -12.39
C GLY A 94 -2.18 11.60 -12.88
N SER A 95 -1.85 10.51 -12.21
CA SER A 95 -0.74 9.64 -12.60
C SER A 95 -1.07 8.75 -13.80
N LEU A 96 -2.31 8.24 -13.90
CA LEU A 96 -2.74 7.39 -15.01
C LEU A 96 -2.65 8.11 -16.37
N ALA A 97 -2.90 9.42 -16.42
CA ALA A 97 -2.84 10.20 -17.64
C ALA A 97 -1.44 10.25 -18.27
N GLN A 98 -0.40 9.95 -17.49
CA GLN A 98 1.01 10.01 -17.93
C GLN A 98 1.65 8.62 -18.08
N MET A 99 0.89 7.54 -17.85
CA MET A 99 1.42 6.18 -17.87
C MET A 99 1.12 5.44 -19.17
N PRO A 100 2.04 4.57 -19.66
CA PRO A 100 1.74 3.60 -20.70
C PRO A 100 0.59 2.67 -20.31
N SER A 101 -0.17 2.20 -21.30
CA SER A 101 -1.39 1.39 -21.07
C SER A 101 -1.15 0.15 -20.21
N ALA A 102 -0.04 -0.54 -20.36
CA ALA A 102 0.30 -1.73 -19.59
C ALA A 102 0.52 -1.40 -18.10
N THR A 103 1.27 -0.33 -17.83
CA THR A 103 1.52 0.17 -16.45
C THR A 103 0.24 0.67 -15.80
N MET A 104 -0.63 1.32 -16.58
CA MET A 104 -1.93 1.79 -16.12
C MET A 104 -2.82 0.62 -15.65
N ILE A 105 -2.94 -0.43 -16.45
CA ILE A 105 -3.73 -1.62 -16.10
C ILE A 105 -3.18 -2.26 -14.81
N ALA A 106 -1.87 -2.44 -14.70
CA ALA A 106 -1.23 -2.99 -13.50
C ALA A 106 -1.51 -2.12 -12.27
N SER A 107 -1.42 -0.80 -12.38
CA SER A 107 -1.70 0.13 -11.28
C SER A 107 -3.15 0.07 -10.82
N VAL A 108 -4.10 -0.05 -11.74
CA VAL A 108 -5.52 -0.23 -11.42
C VAL A 108 -5.75 -1.55 -10.70
N VAL A 109 -5.17 -2.65 -11.18
CA VAL A 109 -5.28 -3.97 -10.53
C VAL A 109 -4.71 -3.93 -9.10
N ILE A 110 -3.54 -3.34 -8.91
CA ILE A 110 -2.90 -3.18 -7.60
C ILE A 110 -3.82 -2.39 -6.66
N THR A 111 -4.40 -1.28 -7.13
CA THR A 111 -5.33 -0.46 -6.35
C THR A 111 -6.58 -1.23 -5.96
N VAL A 112 -7.16 -1.99 -6.88
CA VAL A 112 -8.33 -2.85 -6.59
C VAL A 112 -7.99 -3.90 -5.54
N MET A 113 -6.81 -4.53 -5.61
CA MET A 113 -6.36 -5.49 -4.60
C MET A 113 -6.21 -4.85 -3.21
N GLN A 114 -5.67 -3.63 -3.14
CA GLN A 114 -5.53 -2.89 -1.88
C GLN A 114 -6.89 -2.50 -1.28
N VAL A 115 -7.82 -2.02 -2.10
CA VAL A 115 -9.19 -1.72 -1.67
C VAL A 115 -9.90 -2.98 -1.17
N ALA A 116 -9.77 -4.11 -1.89
CA ALA A 116 -10.31 -5.39 -1.45
C ALA A 116 -9.68 -5.86 -0.12
N ALA A 117 -8.36 -5.69 0.05
CA ALA A 117 -7.68 -5.99 1.31
C ALA A 117 -8.28 -5.18 2.47
N ILE A 118 -8.47 -3.87 2.28
CA ILE A 118 -9.10 -3.00 3.28
C ILE A 118 -10.53 -3.44 3.57
N TYR A 119 -11.32 -3.81 2.55
CA TYR A 119 -12.67 -4.33 2.76
C TYR A 119 -12.70 -5.50 3.74
N PHE A 120 -11.75 -6.45 3.62
CA PHE A 120 -11.65 -7.58 4.55
C PHE A 120 -11.37 -7.16 6.01
N LEU A 121 -10.73 -6.01 6.25
CA LEU A 121 -10.52 -5.48 7.60
C LEU A 121 -11.81 -4.94 8.27
N PHE A 122 -12.87 -4.71 7.50
CA PHE A 122 -14.17 -4.27 8.01
C PHE A 122 -15.13 -5.43 8.29
N ARG A 123 -14.78 -6.65 7.92
CA ARG A 123 -15.62 -7.81 8.21
C ARG A 123 -15.70 -8.08 9.72
N PRO A 124 -16.82 -8.67 10.19
CA PRO A 124 -17.05 -8.89 11.64
C PRO A 124 -15.97 -9.70 12.31
N ASP A 125 -15.44 -10.73 11.63
CA ASP A 125 -14.37 -11.59 12.13
C ASP A 125 -13.03 -10.86 12.25
N ALA A 126 -12.71 -9.98 11.32
CA ALA A 126 -11.51 -9.12 11.40
C ALA A 126 -11.65 -8.06 12.49
N LYS A 127 -12.83 -7.44 12.63
CA LYS A 127 -13.11 -6.50 13.71
C LYS A 127 -12.95 -7.17 15.08
N ALA A 128 -13.58 -8.32 15.28
CA ALA A 128 -13.46 -9.09 16.53
C ALA A 128 -12.00 -9.50 16.84
N TRP A 129 -11.19 -9.76 15.81
CA TRP A 129 -9.77 -10.03 15.97
C TRP A 129 -8.98 -8.82 16.47
N LEU A 130 -9.26 -7.63 15.91
CA LEU A 130 -8.62 -6.38 16.29
C LEU A 130 -9.09 -5.90 17.67
N ASP A 131 -10.35 -6.17 18.04
CA ASP A 131 -10.95 -5.76 19.33
C ASP A 131 -10.47 -6.60 20.51
N ARG A 132 -10.09 -7.87 20.30
CA ARG A 132 -9.61 -8.76 21.39
C ARG A 132 -8.41 -8.24 22.16
N LYS A 133 -7.69 -7.26 21.64
CA LYS A 133 -6.58 -6.62 22.36
C LYS A 133 -7.04 -5.68 23.49
N GLU A 134 -8.27 -5.15 23.40
CA GLU A 134 -8.80 -4.25 24.43
C GLU A 134 -9.35 -5.00 25.65
N VAL A 135 -9.82 -6.24 25.48
CA VAL A 135 -10.42 -7.04 26.56
C VAL A 135 -9.36 -7.60 27.51
N ASP A 136 -8.15 -7.89 27.01
CA ASP A 136 -7.08 -8.45 27.83
C ASP A 136 -6.43 -7.45 28.80
N SER A 137 -6.57 -6.15 28.57
CA SER A 137 -6.00 -5.11 29.43
C SER A 137 -6.93 -4.69 30.57
N SER A 138 -8.23 -4.95 30.45
CA SER A 138 -9.23 -4.59 31.48
C SER A 138 -9.53 -5.70 32.50
N THR A 139 -8.97 -6.89 32.32
CA THR A 139 -9.23 -8.04 33.19
C THR A 139 -8.21 -8.16 34.32
N PHE A 140 -7.23 -7.26 34.40
CA PHE A 140 -6.16 -7.26 35.40
C PHE A 140 -6.19 -6.03 36.35
N GLU A 141 -7.31 -5.32 36.41
CA GLU A 141 -7.63 -4.36 37.49
C GLU A 141 -8.72 -4.98 38.39
#